data_bd3bf7227e99f159b8e85fcb1139ae1d
#
_entry.id   bd3bf7227e99f159b8e85fcb1139ae1d
#
_cell.length_a   1.000
_cell.length_b   1.000
_cell.length_c   1.000
_cell.angle_alpha   90.00
_cell.angle_beta   90.00
_cell.angle_gamma   90.00
#
_symmetry.space_group_name_H-M   'P 1'
#
loop_
_entity.id
_entity.type
_entity.pdbx_description
1 polymer ?
#
loop_
_entity_poly.entity_id
_entity_poly.type
_entity_poly.pdbx_seq_one_letter_code
_entity_poly.pdbx_strand_id
1 'polypeptide(L)'
;SGTIIACSELGKIGENVNIDFMNASVSDTFTFGNATYKAIGSTQVGEYYVFVNGVDPIAEKNCIILSISFSNIKFYYDEKYDRGNFIKNVILDNILPGDIYLKSRELHFNTDVSRTVLLIRSLEPTDIVAFDVIQNLFPDKTRDFVISINETDIALVKETPKDIDAKDVEKLALSIADTLSGEFYTAVSIGIGTSV
;
A
#
# COMPACT_ATOMS: atom_id res chain seq x y z
N SER A 1 -5.67 18.96 10.86
CA SER A 1 -5.94 18.52 12.24
C SER A 1 -5.69 17.04 12.38
N GLY A 2 -5.28 16.57 13.54
CA GLY A 2 -5.05 15.17 13.85
C GLY A 2 -5.86 14.71 15.05
N THR A 3 -6.32 13.46 15.03
CA THR A 3 -7.03 12.84 16.15
C THR A 3 -6.05 12.01 16.97
N ILE A 4 -6.09 12.13 18.29
CA ILE A 4 -5.29 11.31 19.20
C ILE A 4 -5.89 9.90 19.22
N ILE A 5 -5.17 8.93 18.68
CA ILE A 5 -5.63 7.52 18.60
C ILE A 5 -5.14 6.67 19.77
N ALA A 6 -4.04 7.07 20.43
CA ALA A 6 -3.50 6.43 21.61
C ALA A 6 -2.76 7.45 22.48
N CYS A 7 -2.92 7.35 23.80
CA CYS A 7 -2.25 8.21 24.78
C CYS A 7 -2.16 7.52 26.12
N SER A 8 -1.11 7.81 26.90
CA SER A 8 -0.99 7.37 28.30
C SER A 8 -2.09 7.98 29.19
N GLU A 9 -2.58 9.16 28.84
CA GLU A 9 -3.76 9.79 29.44
C GLU A 9 -5.01 9.39 28.64
N LEU A 10 -5.72 8.37 29.11
CA LEU A 10 -6.88 7.78 28.39
C LEU A 10 -7.97 8.81 28.05
N GLY A 11 -8.12 9.86 28.84
CA GLY A 11 -9.11 10.91 28.60
C GLY A 11 -8.85 11.75 27.35
N LYS A 12 -7.63 11.73 26.83
CA LYS A 12 -7.24 12.47 25.60
C LYS A 12 -7.49 11.68 24.31
N ILE A 13 -7.79 10.40 24.41
CA ILE A 13 -8.05 9.58 23.21
C ILE A 13 -9.36 10.06 22.55
N GLY A 14 -9.29 10.32 21.24
CA GLY A 14 -10.39 10.88 20.47
C GLY A 14 -10.39 12.40 20.37
N GLU A 15 -9.59 13.12 21.16
CA GLU A 15 -9.44 14.56 21.02
C GLU A 15 -8.76 14.94 19.71
N ASN A 16 -9.16 16.08 19.13
CA ASN A 16 -8.54 16.63 17.94
C ASN A 16 -7.51 17.68 18.30
N VAL A 17 -6.30 17.50 17.78
CA VAL A 17 -5.23 18.48 17.88
C VAL A 17 -5.28 19.35 16.62
N ASN A 18 -5.43 20.66 16.81
CA ASN A 18 -5.53 21.62 15.68
C ASN A 18 -4.14 22.07 15.23
N ILE A 19 -3.38 21.13 14.66
CA ILE A 19 -2.05 21.36 14.09
C ILE A 19 -2.15 21.22 12.57
N ASP A 20 -1.44 22.07 11.83
CA ASP A 20 -1.25 21.87 10.39
C ASP A 20 -0.07 20.93 10.13
N PHE A 21 -0.37 19.65 10.14
CA PHE A 21 0.62 18.60 9.88
C PHE A 21 1.12 18.56 8.42
N MET A 22 0.42 19.19 7.49
CA MET A 22 0.83 19.16 6.08
C MET A 22 2.09 19.99 5.82
N ASN A 23 2.34 21.01 6.66
CA ASN A 23 3.53 21.83 6.57
C ASN A 23 4.61 21.44 7.60
N ALA A 24 4.37 20.40 8.40
CA ALA A 24 5.34 19.92 9.36
C ALA A 24 6.44 19.10 8.66
N SER A 25 7.71 19.38 9.01
CA SER A 25 8.83 18.57 8.52
C SER A 25 8.71 17.13 9.02
N VAL A 26 8.85 16.18 8.11
CA VAL A 26 8.86 14.75 8.46
C VAL A 26 10.19 14.33 9.09
N SER A 27 11.29 15.00 8.69
CA SER A 27 12.64 14.69 9.17
C SER A 27 12.91 15.21 10.58
N ASP A 28 12.29 16.34 10.97
CA ASP A 28 12.61 17.03 12.18
C ASP A 28 11.52 16.87 13.25
N THR A 29 11.89 17.15 14.50
CA THR A 29 10.93 17.37 15.58
C THR A 29 10.39 18.79 15.50
N PHE A 30 9.15 19.00 15.89
CA PHE A 30 8.58 20.32 16.08
C PHE A 30 7.76 20.40 17.38
N THR A 31 7.55 21.59 17.88
CA THR A 31 6.81 21.84 19.11
C THR A 31 5.49 22.54 18.82
N PHE A 32 4.44 22.15 19.53
CA PHE A 32 3.16 22.84 19.54
C PHE A 32 2.54 22.76 20.93
N GLY A 33 2.14 23.93 21.47
CA GLY A 33 1.71 24.02 22.86
C GLY A 33 2.85 23.64 23.81
N ASN A 34 2.60 22.69 24.69
CA ASN A 34 3.59 22.16 25.62
C ASN A 34 4.01 20.72 25.28
N ALA A 35 4.04 20.38 23.98
CA ALA A 35 4.42 19.05 23.53
C ALA A 35 5.35 19.09 22.31
N THR A 36 6.20 18.10 22.20
CA THR A 36 7.10 17.86 21.08
C THR A 36 6.54 16.74 20.21
N TYR A 37 6.53 16.94 18.91
CA TYR A 37 5.97 16.04 17.90
C TYR A 37 7.03 15.57 16.92
N LYS A 38 6.87 14.35 16.41
CA LYS A 38 7.66 13.82 15.31
C LYS A 38 6.83 12.85 14.46
N ALA A 39 7.02 12.90 13.14
CA ALA A 39 6.38 11.97 12.23
C ALA A 39 6.86 10.53 12.46
N ILE A 40 5.96 9.56 12.21
CA ILE A 40 6.25 8.12 12.17
C ILE A 40 6.32 7.71 10.71
N GLY A 41 7.43 7.09 10.30
CA GLY A 41 7.67 6.67 8.92
C GLY A 41 8.53 7.65 8.12
N SER A 42 8.74 7.36 6.85
CA SER A 42 9.66 8.07 5.95
C SER A 42 8.97 8.70 4.73
N THR A 43 7.65 8.72 4.69
CA THR A 43 6.88 9.32 3.59
C THR A 43 6.92 10.84 3.64
N GLN A 44 6.80 11.51 2.50
CA GLN A 44 6.86 12.98 2.39
C GLN A 44 5.77 13.70 3.21
N VAL A 45 4.66 13.01 3.50
CA VAL A 45 3.61 13.49 4.41
C VAL A 45 3.45 12.44 5.50
N GLY A 46 3.66 12.81 6.77
CA GLY A 46 3.49 11.90 7.89
C GLY A 46 2.02 11.48 8.05
N GLU A 47 1.74 10.18 7.95
CA GLU A 47 0.41 9.63 8.24
C GLU A 47 0.08 9.66 9.72
N TYR A 48 1.10 9.40 10.54
CA TYR A 48 1.01 9.37 11.99
C TYR A 48 2.11 10.21 12.62
N TYR A 49 1.81 10.75 13.78
CA TYR A 49 2.75 11.53 14.59
C TYR A 49 2.76 10.99 16.02
N VAL A 50 3.95 10.85 16.58
CA VAL A 50 4.13 10.64 18.02
C VAL A 50 4.31 12.00 18.69
N PHE A 51 3.82 12.13 19.91
CA PHE A 51 4.07 13.32 20.73
C PHE A 51 4.47 12.95 22.16
N VAL A 52 5.25 13.82 22.74
CA VAL A 52 5.70 13.73 24.14
C VAL A 52 5.44 15.08 24.81
N ASN A 53 4.83 15.07 25.98
CA ASN A 53 4.65 16.29 26.77
C ASN A 53 6.00 16.86 27.18
N GLY A 54 6.17 18.15 26.99
CA GLY A 54 7.42 18.87 27.22
C GLY A 54 8.04 19.41 25.93
N VAL A 55 8.88 20.44 26.09
CA VAL A 55 9.59 21.12 25.00
C VAL A 55 11.11 21.19 25.29
N ASP A 56 11.55 20.41 26.27
CA ASP A 56 12.96 20.31 26.67
C ASP A 56 13.72 19.26 25.83
N PRO A 57 15.05 19.23 25.87
CA PRO A 57 15.86 18.27 25.13
C PRO A 57 15.58 16.80 25.49
N ILE A 58 15.01 16.52 26.67
CA ILE A 58 14.65 15.16 27.10
C ILE A 58 13.37 14.75 26.36
N ALA A 59 12.36 15.62 26.29
CA ALA A 59 11.14 15.39 25.54
C ALA A 59 11.45 15.16 24.04
N GLU A 60 12.38 15.96 23.49
CA GLU A 60 12.83 15.81 22.10
C GLU A 60 13.47 14.43 21.86
N LYS A 61 14.44 14.03 22.68
CA LYS A 61 15.08 12.70 22.56
C LYS A 61 14.08 11.57 22.70
N ASN A 62 13.17 11.67 23.65
CA ASN A 62 12.13 10.66 23.84
C ASN A 62 11.20 10.57 22.62
N CYS A 63 10.82 11.72 22.06
CA CYS A 63 9.99 11.78 20.86
C CYS A 63 10.70 11.11 19.65
N ILE A 64 12.00 11.34 19.48
CA ILE A 64 12.80 10.69 18.43
C ILE A 64 12.86 9.17 18.64
N ILE A 65 13.16 8.71 19.85
CA ILE A 65 13.23 7.27 20.17
C ILE A 65 11.89 6.59 19.90
N LEU A 66 10.79 7.18 20.34
CA LEU A 66 9.44 6.67 20.11
C LEU A 66 9.09 6.65 18.62
N SER A 67 9.43 7.71 17.88
CA SER A 67 9.19 7.76 16.43
C SER A 67 9.92 6.61 15.72
N ILE A 68 11.18 6.36 16.03
CA ILE A 68 11.95 5.24 15.44
C ILE A 68 11.31 3.90 15.82
N SER A 69 10.96 3.72 17.09
CA SER A 69 10.34 2.48 17.57
C SER A 69 9.02 2.19 16.90
N PHE A 70 8.13 3.19 16.80
CA PHE A 70 6.85 3.04 16.12
C PHE A 70 7.00 2.90 14.61
N SER A 71 7.99 3.53 13.98
CA SER A 71 8.29 3.33 12.56
C SER A 71 8.67 1.88 12.26
N ASN A 72 9.51 1.28 13.12
CA ASN A 72 9.89 -0.13 12.99
C ASN A 72 8.69 -1.07 13.22
N ILE A 73 7.84 -0.78 14.21
CA ILE A 73 6.63 -1.55 14.48
C ILE A 73 5.66 -1.44 13.30
N LYS A 74 5.45 -0.22 12.76
CA LYS A 74 4.60 0.00 11.58
C LYS A 74 5.13 -0.77 10.38
N PHE A 75 6.42 -0.65 10.09
CA PHE A 75 7.07 -1.38 8.98
C PHE A 75 6.85 -2.89 9.11
N TYR A 76 7.07 -3.45 10.29
CA TYR A 76 6.87 -4.87 10.56
C TYR A 76 5.40 -5.30 10.41
N TYR A 77 4.48 -4.44 10.83
CA TYR A 77 3.04 -4.67 10.69
C TYR A 77 2.61 -4.61 9.22
N ASP A 78 3.06 -3.59 8.50
CA ASP A 78 2.76 -3.40 7.07
C ASP A 78 3.29 -4.60 6.26
N GLU A 79 4.52 -5.07 6.55
CA GLU A 79 5.10 -6.26 5.91
C GLU A 79 4.30 -7.53 6.23
N LYS A 80 3.92 -7.72 7.50
CA LYS A 80 3.15 -8.89 7.95
C LYS A 80 1.74 -8.93 7.36
N TYR A 81 1.10 -7.78 7.20
CA TYR A 81 -0.27 -7.65 6.70
C TYR A 81 -0.34 -7.16 5.25
N ASP A 82 0.75 -7.24 4.53
CA ASP A 82 0.80 -6.86 3.12
C ASP A 82 0.01 -7.86 2.25
N ARG A 83 -1.15 -7.41 1.80
CA ARG A 83 -2.03 -8.16 0.90
C ARG A 83 -1.38 -8.44 -0.45
N GLY A 84 -0.55 -7.51 -0.93
CA GLY A 84 0.17 -7.65 -2.19
C GLY A 84 1.18 -8.81 -2.14
N ASN A 85 1.99 -8.87 -1.08
CA ASN A 85 2.91 -9.97 -0.84
C ASN A 85 2.19 -11.31 -0.65
N PHE A 86 1.05 -11.31 0.03
CA PHE A 86 0.24 -12.52 0.15
C PHE A 86 -0.17 -13.06 -1.22
N ILE A 87 -0.75 -12.21 -2.09
CA ILE A 87 -1.17 -12.61 -3.44
C ILE A 87 0.05 -13.03 -4.28
N LYS A 88 1.17 -12.30 -4.20
CA LYS A 88 2.41 -12.69 -4.87
C LYS A 88 2.84 -14.10 -4.48
N ASN A 89 2.82 -14.40 -3.19
CA ASN A 89 3.19 -15.73 -2.70
C ASN A 89 2.19 -16.82 -3.10
N VAL A 90 0.90 -16.50 -3.23
CA VAL A 90 -0.11 -17.42 -3.78
C VAL A 90 0.17 -17.70 -5.25
N ILE A 91 0.43 -16.67 -6.07
CA ILE A 91 0.71 -16.80 -7.51
C ILE A 91 2.00 -17.62 -7.74
N LEU A 92 3.01 -17.44 -6.89
CA LEU A 92 4.31 -18.13 -6.99
C LEU A 92 4.32 -19.51 -6.32
N ASP A 93 3.18 -19.99 -5.83
CA ASP A 93 3.04 -21.28 -5.11
C ASP A 93 3.95 -21.39 -3.86
N ASN A 94 4.23 -20.26 -3.22
CA ASN A 94 5.06 -20.17 -2.01
C ASN A 94 4.28 -20.37 -0.71
N ILE A 95 2.95 -20.56 -0.78
CA ILE A 95 2.06 -20.77 0.37
C ILE A 95 1.34 -22.09 0.18
N LEU A 96 1.33 -22.91 1.23
CA LEU A 96 0.58 -24.14 1.22
C LEU A 96 -0.93 -23.88 1.05
N PRO A 97 -1.64 -24.65 0.21
CA PRO A 97 -3.08 -24.45 -0.03
C PRO A 97 -3.92 -24.38 1.26
N GLY A 98 -3.55 -25.16 2.29
CA GLY A 98 -4.23 -25.12 3.60
C GLY A 98 -4.07 -23.81 4.36
N ASP A 99 -2.97 -23.09 4.14
CA ASP A 99 -2.67 -21.82 4.82
C ASP A 99 -3.27 -20.61 4.10
N ILE A 100 -3.63 -20.75 2.82
CA ILE A 100 -4.21 -19.65 2.02
C ILE A 100 -5.50 -19.14 2.69
N TYR A 101 -6.38 -20.05 3.11
CA TYR A 101 -7.64 -19.67 3.75
C TYR A 101 -7.42 -18.95 5.08
N LEU A 102 -6.52 -19.44 5.92
CA LEU A 102 -6.22 -18.81 7.21
C LEU A 102 -5.64 -17.42 7.03
N LYS A 103 -4.63 -17.27 6.16
CA LYS A 103 -3.99 -16.00 5.87
C LYS A 103 -4.93 -15.00 5.20
N SER A 104 -5.82 -15.45 4.30
CA SER A 104 -6.81 -14.56 3.68
C SER A 104 -7.74 -13.93 4.73
N ARG A 105 -8.12 -14.68 5.76
CA ARG A 105 -8.93 -14.16 6.88
C ARG A 105 -8.15 -13.19 7.76
N GLU A 106 -6.90 -13.51 8.09
CA GLU A 106 -6.03 -12.61 8.88
C GLU A 106 -5.83 -11.27 8.18
N LEU A 107 -5.69 -11.29 6.84
CA LEU A 107 -5.53 -10.10 6.02
C LEU A 107 -6.85 -9.40 5.66
N HIS A 108 -7.98 -9.90 6.19
CA HIS A 108 -9.31 -9.39 5.88
C HIS A 108 -9.59 -9.30 4.38
N PHE A 109 -9.20 -10.35 3.64
CA PHE A 109 -9.53 -10.47 2.23
C PHE A 109 -11.03 -10.69 2.06
N ASN A 110 -11.63 -9.96 1.12
CA ASN A 110 -12.98 -10.29 0.69
C ASN A 110 -12.91 -11.52 -0.23
N THR A 111 -13.43 -12.65 0.22
CA THR A 111 -13.44 -13.93 -0.51
C THR A 111 -14.69 -14.12 -1.37
N ASP A 112 -15.70 -13.25 -1.22
CA ASP A 112 -16.98 -13.36 -1.93
C ASP A 112 -17.02 -12.59 -3.24
N VAL A 113 -15.89 -12.10 -3.71
CA VAL A 113 -15.75 -11.34 -4.95
C VAL A 113 -15.01 -12.17 -6.00
N SER A 114 -15.45 -12.03 -7.24
CA SER A 114 -14.75 -12.62 -8.39
C SER A 114 -13.52 -11.79 -8.75
N ARG A 115 -12.47 -12.47 -9.18
CA ARG A 115 -11.22 -11.82 -9.64
C ARG A 115 -10.75 -12.42 -10.94
N THR A 116 -10.21 -11.56 -11.78
CA THR A 116 -9.54 -11.94 -13.03
C THR A 116 -8.07 -11.55 -12.94
N VAL A 117 -7.18 -12.43 -13.36
CA VAL A 117 -5.74 -12.16 -13.41
C VAL A 117 -5.35 -11.84 -14.85
N LEU A 118 -4.70 -10.70 -15.04
CA LEU A 118 -4.04 -10.35 -16.29
C LEU A 118 -2.53 -10.43 -16.07
N LEU A 119 -1.84 -11.24 -16.89
CA LEU A 119 -0.38 -11.30 -16.89
C LEU A 119 0.15 -10.42 -18.00
N ILE A 120 0.82 -9.35 -17.63
CA ILE A 120 1.36 -8.34 -18.54
C ILE A 120 2.85 -8.60 -18.64
N ARG A 121 3.31 -8.99 -19.84
CA ARG A 121 4.71 -9.24 -20.12
C ARG A 121 5.26 -8.15 -21.01
N SER A 122 6.31 -7.49 -20.56
CA SER A 122 7.09 -6.58 -21.39
C SER A 122 8.01 -7.38 -22.34
N LEU A 123 8.12 -6.92 -23.58
CA LEU A 123 8.99 -7.57 -24.58
C LEU A 123 10.46 -7.19 -24.38
N GLU A 124 10.74 -6.15 -23.64
CA GLU A 124 12.09 -5.75 -23.23
C GLU A 124 12.14 -5.64 -21.69
N PRO A 125 13.30 -5.79 -21.06
CA PRO A 125 13.44 -5.56 -19.62
C PRO A 125 12.88 -4.18 -19.31
N THR A 126 11.81 -4.14 -18.56
CA THR A 126 11.12 -2.89 -18.25
C THR A 126 11.89 -2.14 -17.19
N ASP A 127 12.20 -0.90 -17.49
CA ASP A 127 12.38 0.09 -16.47
C ASP A 127 11.11 0.13 -15.59
N ILE A 128 11.26 0.51 -14.34
CA ILE A 128 10.23 0.67 -13.29
C ILE A 128 8.91 1.32 -13.80
N VAL A 129 8.97 2.00 -14.95
CA VAL A 129 7.90 2.78 -15.57
C VAL A 129 6.61 1.98 -15.81
N ALA A 130 6.67 0.76 -16.37
CA ALA A 130 5.44 0.01 -16.69
C ALA A 130 4.66 -0.40 -15.43
N PHE A 131 5.38 -0.78 -14.36
CA PHE A 131 4.77 -1.10 -13.08
C PHE A 131 4.06 0.11 -12.46
N ASP A 132 4.73 1.27 -12.45
CA ASP A 132 4.18 2.50 -11.90
C ASP A 132 2.97 2.98 -12.70
N VAL A 133 3.00 2.87 -14.02
CA VAL A 133 1.87 3.21 -14.89
C VAL A 133 0.66 2.34 -14.56
N ILE A 134 0.84 1.01 -14.50
CA ILE A 134 -0.26 0.10 -14.19
C ILE A 134 -0.77 0.36 -12.76
N GLN A 135 0.12 0.61 -11.81
CA GLN A 135 -0.27 0.93 -10.43
C GLN A 135 -1.09 2.23 -10.34
N ASN A 136 -0.78 3.22 -11.17
CA ASN A 136 -1.53 4.48 -11.24
C ASN A 136 -2.89 4.32 -11.95
N LEU A 137 -3.00 3.40 -12.91
CA LEU A 137 -4.29 3.06 -13.53
C LEU A 137 -5.24 2.36 -12.56
N PHE A 138 -4.70 1.63 -11.57
CA PHE A 138 -5.45 0.90 -10.55
C PHE A 138 -5.06 1.34 -9.13
N PRO A 139 -5.49 2.55 -8.71
CA PRO A 139 -5.06 3.13 -7.44
C PRO A 139 -5.66 2.47 -6.19
N ASP A 140 -6.79 1.75 -6.32
CA ASP A 140 -7.45 1.07 -5.20
C ASP A 140 -6.75 -0.24 -4.84
N LYS A 141 -5.71 -0.15 -4.03
CA LYS A 141 -4.92 -1.29 -3.53
C LYS A 141 -5.68 -2.23 -2.58
N THR A 142 -6.94 -1.94 -2.27
CA THR A 142 -7.79 -2.83 -1.47
C THR A 142 -8.55 -3.82 -2.33
N ARG A 143 -8.78 -3.50 -3.59
CA ARG A 143 -9.54 -4.27 -4.57
C ARG A 143 -8.67 -4.85 -5.67
N ASP A 144 -7.75 -4.04 -6.20
CA ASP A 144 -6.92 -4.36 -7.36
C ASP A 144 -5.45 -4.47 -6.92
N PHE A 145 -4.78 -5.56 -7.30
CA PHE A 145 -3.40 -5.80 -6.89
C PHE A 145 -2.49 -5.85 -8.12
N VAL A 146 -1.55 -4.91 -8.18
CA VAL A 146 -0.50 -4.89 -9.19
C VAL A 146 0.76 -5.46 -8.56
N ILE A 147 1.26 -6.54 -9.11
CA ILE A 147 2.34 -7.35 -8.52
C ILE A 147 3.44 -7.57 -9.53
N SER A 148 4.64 -7.14 -9.23
CA SER A 148 5.83 -7.50 -10.01
C SER A 148 6.20 -8.95 -9.70
N ILE A 149 6.12 -9.82 -10.70
CA ILE A 149 6.51 -11.23 -10.60
C ILE A 149 8.02 -11.36 -10.80
N ASN A 150 8.53 -10.75 -11.86
CA ASN A 150 9.95 -10.65 -12.19
C ASN A 150 10.22 -9.34 -12.96
N GLU A 151 11.40 -9.22 -13.58
CA GLU A 151 11.82 -8.01 -14.30
C GLU A 151 10.95 -7.67 -15.53
N THR A 152 10.27 -8.66 -16.11
CA THR A 152 9.45 -8.50 -17.33
C THR A 152 7.97 -8.73 -17.12
N ASP A 153 7.57 -9.42 -16.04
CA ASP A 153 6.21 -9.88 -15.84
C ASP A 153 5.54 -9.16 -14.66
N ILE A 154 4.39 -8.57 -14.93
CA ILE A 154 3.51 -7.93 -13.96
C ILE A 154 2.18 -8.67 -13.95
N ALA A 155 1.71 -9.09 -12.78
CA ALA A 155 0.38 -9.63 -12.60
C ALA A 155 -0.56 -8.53 -12.06
N LEU A 156 -1.64 -8.27 -12.78
CA LEU A 156 -2.77 -7.49 -12.29
C LEU A 156 -3.88 -8.43 -11.85
N VAL A 157 -4.16 -8.48 -10.56
CA VAL A 157 -5.31 -9.20 -9.98
C VAL A 157 -6.44 -8.21 -9.79
N LYS A 158 -7.40 -8.23 -10.69
CA LYS A 158 -8.51 -7.27 -10.75
C LYS A 158 -9.77 -7.84 -10.14
N GLU A 159 -10.39 -7.11 -9.22
CA GLU A 159 -11.75 -7.41 -8.78
C GLU A 159 -12.74 -7.14 -9.91
N THR A 160 -13.56 -8.12 -10.23
CA THR A 160 -14.51 -8.08 -11.35
C THR A 160 -15.90 -8.48 -10.89
N PRO A 161 -16.99 -8.02 -11.56
CA PRO A 161 -18.31 -8.57 -11.34
C PRO A 161 -18.35 -10.08 -11.63
N LYS A 162 -19.20 -10.82 -10.92
CA LYS A 162 -19.32 -12.30 -11.10
C LYS A 162 -19.70 -12.71 -12.52
N ASP A 163 -20.43 -11.86 -13.22
CA ASP A 163 -20.93 -12.13 -14.59
C ASP A 163 -20.23 -11.22 -15.62
N ILE A 164 -18.94 -10.91 -15.42
CA ILE A 164 -18.21 -10.07 -16.37
C ILE A 164 -18.11 -10.76 -17.73
N ASP A 165 -18.43 -10.03 -18.80
CA ASP A 165 -18.24 -10.52 -20.17
C ASP A 165 -16.74 -10.58 -20.49
N ALA A 166 -16.31 -11.69 -21.11
CA ALA A 166 -14.94 -11.85 -21.60
C ALA A 166 -14.49 -10.68 -22.48
N LYS A 167 -15.41 -10.11 -23.28
CA LYS A 167 -15.13 -8.92 -24.11
C LYS A 167 -14.78 -7.67 -23.29
N ASP A 168 -15.31 -7.52 -22.09
CA ASP A 168 -15.00 -6.35 -21.27
C ASP A 168 -13.62 -6.50 -20.63
N VAL A 169 -13.22 -7.74 -20.31
CA VAL A 169 -11.84 -8.02 -19.86
C VAL A 169 -10.85 -7.84 -21.02
N GLU A 170 -11.20 -8.25 -22.25
CA GLU A 170 -10.40 -7.99 -23.45
C GLU A 170 -10.22 -6.49 -23.72
N LYS A 171 -11.29 -5.69 -23.61
CA LYS A 171 -11.21 -4.23 -23.75
C LYS A 171 -10.29 -3.61 -22.70
N LEU A 172 -10.37 -4.09 -21.46
CA LEU A 172 -9.48 -3.65 -20.40
C LEU A 172 -8.01 -3.95 -20.73
N ALA A 173 -7.74 -5.18 -21.18
CA ALA A 173 -6.38 -5.58 -21.58
C ALA A 173 -5.86 -4.74 -22.74
N LEU A 174 -6.69 -4.48 -23.76
CA LEU A 174 -6.33 -3.61 -24.87
C LEU A 174 -6.06 -2.18 -24.41
N SER A 175 -6.89 -1.62 -23.52
CA SER A 175 -6.68 -0.28 -22.99
C SER A 175 -5.36 -0.16 -22.23
N ILE A 176 -4.97 -1.19 -21.45
CA ILE A 176 -3.66 -1.22 -20.77
C ILE A 176 -2.53 -1.27 -21.80
N ALA A 177 -2.64 -2.15 -22.80
CA ALA A 177 -1.63 -2.29 -23.85
C ALA A 177 -1.47 -0.99 -24.66
N ASP A 178 -2.56 -0.33 -25.02
CA ASP A 178 -2.57 0.94 -25.74
C ASP A 178 -1.92 2.06 -24.91
N THR A 179 -2.21 2.13 -23.62
CA THR A 179 -1.59 3.11 -22.73
C THR A 179 -0.07 2.90 -22.63
N LEU A 180 0.37 1.65 -22.42
CA LEU A 180 1.80 1.35 -22.29
C LEU A 180 2.56 1.56 -23.59
N SER A 181 1.99 1.18 -24.73
CA SER A 181 2.64 1.35 -26.03
C SER A 181 2.52 2.76 -26.59
N GLY A 182 1.39 3.45 -26.39
CA GLY A 182 1.14 4.78 -26.94
C GLY A 182 1.82 5.90 -26.17
N GLU A 183 1.78 5.84 -24.83
CA GLU A 183 2.32 6.91 -24.00
C GLU A 183 3.75 6.64 -23.51
N PHE A 184 4.10 5.37 -23.33
CA PHE A 184 5.38 4.97 -22.72
C PHE A 184 6.29 4.16 -23.67
N TYR A 185 5.88 3.97 -24.92
CA TYR A 185 6.64 3.23 -25.94
C TYR A 185 7.06 1.82 -25.53
N THR A 186 6.31 1.21 -24.60
CA THR A 186 6.61 -0.13 -24.06
C THR A 186 5.69 -1.15 -24.74
N ALA A 187 6.27 -2.01 -25.58
CA ALA A 187 5.52 -3.09 -26.19
C ALA A 187 5.27 -4.21 -25.17
N VAL A 188 4.01 -4.60 -25.02
CA VAL A 188 3.59 -5.62 -24.05
C VAL A 188 2.73 -6.71 -24.72
N SER A 189 2.78 -7.90 -24.11
CA SER A 189 1.83 -8.99 -24.38
C SER A 189 1.02 -9.25 -23.11
N ILE A 190 -0.30 -9.37 -23.24
CA ILE A 190 -1.19 -9.55 -22.09
C ILE A 190 -1.91 -10.89 -22.21
N GLY A 191 -1.67 -11.77 -21.25
CA GLY A 191 -2.43 -12.99 -21.05
C GLY A 191 -3.60 -12.74 -20.09
N ILE A 192 -4.80 -13.21 -20.47
CA ILE A 192 -6.02 -13.07 -19.66
C ILE A 192 -6.35 -14.42 -19.06
N GLY A 193 -6.43 -14.49 -17.74
CA GLY A 193 -6.89 -15.67 -17.00
C GLY A 193 -8.42 -15.73 -16.93
N THR A 194 -8.92 -16.88 -16.49
CA THR A 194 -10.35 -17.05 -16.19
C THR A 194 -10.74 -16.29 -14.92
N SER A 195 -11.96 -15.75 -14.89
CA SER A 195 -12.53 -15.22 -13.65
C SER A 195 -12.88 -16.35 -12.68
N VAL A 196 -12.55 -16.20 -11.42
CA VAL A 196 -12.82 -17.12 -10.33
C VAL A 196 -13.42 -16.39 -9.13
#